data_874d4999f7335a078eb9ae28d76c6151
#
_entry.id   874d4999f7335a078eb9ae28d76c6151
#
_cell.length_a   1.000
_cell.length_b   1.000
_cell.length_c   1.000
_cell.angle_alpha   90.00
_cell.angle_beta   90.00
_cell.angle_gamma   90.00
#
_symmetry.space_group_name_H-M   'P 1'
#
loop_
_entity.id
_entity.type
_entity.pdbx_description
1 polymer ?
#
loop_
_entity_poly.entity_id
_entity_poly.type
_entity_poly.pdbx_seq_one_letter_code
_entity_poly.pdbx_strand_id
1 'polypeptide(L)'
;MTEDAFFARLFARLPKPSDAWVVPPGDDCAALAHGSELLLLAVDQIVGGKHYYLTGPHETPPEAAGRKLLARNLSDIAAMGGVPTACLLAGAFGPARDPSWLERFYDGTIALADEYNVTMVGGDLASTPNDDVASLTILGRVEADRVCRRSGARPGDVLLATGTFGSSLGTGHHLSFTPRCREGRWLATHGFAHAMMDVSDGLLLDASRICQASQVALRLDPDAVPRRTPQTTVAQALGDGEDYELLVAVGEEEAEALLAQWPFADVPLTPVGRFLAAAVPQIVDSTGQPIAVQGYDHLS
;
A
#
# COMPACT_ATOMS: atom_id res chain seq x y z
N MET A 1 9.63 2.94 20.53
CA MET A 1 9.33 4.10 19.62
C MET A 1 8.79 3.46 18.37
N THR A 2 7.58 3.81 17.97
CA THR A 2 6.97 3.26 16.74
C THR A 2 7.63 3.84 15.49
N GLU A 3 7.49 3.15 14.36
CA GLU A 3 7.98 3.60 13.05
C GLU A 3 7.39 4.97 12.67
N ASP A 4 6.08 5.14 12.80
CA ASP A 4 5.41 6.43 12.52
C ASP A 4 5.98 7.56 13.39
N ALA A 5 6.25 7.31 14.68
CA ALA A 5 6.88 8.30 15.55
C ALA A 5 8.32 8.62 15.16
N PHE A 6 9.06 7.63 14.63
CA PHE A 6 10.40 7.84 14.10
C PHE A 6 10.36 8.74 12.86
N PHE A 7 9.52 8.40 11.88
CA PHE A 7 9.39 9.18 10.64
C PHE A 7 8.86 10.59 10.89
N ALA A 8 7.87 10.78 11.77
CA ALA A 8 7.41 12.12 12.15
C ALA A 8 8.54 13.00 12.67
N ARG A 9 9.45 12.45 13.53
CA ARG A 9 10.62 13.16 14.03
C ARG A 9 11.66 13.42 12.95
N LEU A 10 11.84 12.48 12.01
CA LEU A 10 12.76 12.65 10.88
C LEU A 10 12.26 13.74 9.95
N PHE A 11 11.00 13.69 9.54
CA PHE A 11 10.39 14.65 8.60
C PHE A 11 10.40 16.08 9.15
N ALA A 12 10.19 16.24 10.46
CA ALA A 12 10.30 17.55 11.13
C ALA A 12 11.71 18.17 11.05
N ARG A 13 12.76 17.38 10.75
CA ARG A 13 14.16 17.82 10.62
C ARG A 13 14.59 18.03 9.17
N LEU A 14 13.81 17.54 8.22
CA LEU A 14 14.11 17.74 6.80
C LEU A 14 13.93 19.22 6.44
N PRO A 15 14.76 19.76 5.55
CA PRO A 15 14.49 21.08 4.98
C PRO A 15 13.15 21.03 4.26
N LYS A 16 12.39 22.14 4.34
CA LYS A 16 11.13 22.25 3.62
C LYS A 16 11.39 22.05 2.13
N PRO A 17 10.72 21.07 1.48
CA PRO A 17 10.88 20.85 0.06
C PRO A 17 10.39 22.10 -0.73
N SER A 18 10.89 22.27 -1.95
CA SER A 18 10.40 23.32 -2.84
C SER A 18 8.93 23.08 -3.20
N ASP A 19 8.23 24.13 -3.64
CA ASP A 19 6.82 24.04 -4.04
C ASP A 19 6.57 23.12 -5.27
N ALA A 20 7.63 22.69 -5.95
CA ALA A 20 7.54 21.66 -6.97
C ALA A 20 7.14 20.28 -6.40
N TRP A 21 7.41 20.00 -5.13
CA TRP A 21 6.96 18.80 -4.44
C TRP A 21 5.54 18.98 -3.91
N VAL A 22 4.56 18.58 -4.69
CA VAL A 22 3.12 18.76 -4.40
C VAL A 22 2.65 17.85 -3.28
N VAL A 23 3.22 16.64 -3.18
CA VAL A 23 3.00 15.71 -2.07
C VAL A 23 4.34 15.49 -1.36
N PRO A 24 4.48 16.01 -0.13
CA PRO A 24 5.67 15.84 0.69
C PRO A 24 5.75 14.43 1.30
N PRO A 25 6.86 14.07 2.00
CA PRO A 25 6.95 12.81 2.73
C PRO A 25 5.78 12.58 3.69
N GLY A 26 5.26 11.34 3.75
CA GLY A 26 4.17 10.94 4.63
C GLY A 26 2.91 10.45 3.90
N ASP A 27 2.98 10.34 2.57
CA ASP A 27 1.98 9.68 1.73
C ASP A 27 2.58 8.43 1.07
N ASP A 28 1.80 7.67 0.27
CA ASP A 28 2.27 6.44 -0.39
C ASP A 28 3.38 6.75 -1.41
N CYS A 29 3.25 7.84 -2.14
CA CYS A 29 4.33 8.36 -2.98
C CYS A 29 4.64 9.83 -2.67
N ALA A 30 5.90 10.22 -2.87
CA ALA A 30 6.21 11.61 -3.11
C ALA A 30 5.75 12.00 -4.53
N ALA A 31 5.28 13.24 -4.72
CA ALA A 31 4.81 13.71 -6.02
C ALA A 31 5.45 15.04 -6.41
N LEU A 32 6.13 15.04 -7.57
CA LEU A 32 6.83 16.17 -8.14
C LEU A 32 6.05 16.74 -9.33
N ALA A 33 5.80 18.05 -9.36
CA ALA A 33 5.15 18.72 -10.48
C ALA A 33 5.93 18.57 -11.78
N HIS A 34 5.27 18.12 -12.85
CA HIS A 34 5.86 17.91 -14.18
C HIS A 34 4.84 18.27 -15.29
N GLY A 35 4.82 19.52 -15.70
CA GLY A 35 3.84 20.01 -16.67
C GLY A 35 2.42 19.95 -16.11
N SER A 36 1.52 19.27 -16.79
CA SER A 36 0.12 19.04 -16.36
C SER A 36 -0.05 17.79 -15.49
N GLU A 37 1.02 17.00 -15.31
CA GLU A 37 1.04 15.78 -14.52
C GLU A 37 1.92 15.94 -13.28
N LEU A 38 1.84 14.99 -12.38
CA LEU A 38 2.79 14.76 -11.30
C LEU A 38 3.58 13.49 -11.58
N LEU A 39 4.88 13.55 -11.36
CA LEU A 39 5.72 12.35 -11.26
C LEU A 39 5.59 11.78 -9.85
N LEU A 40 5.19 10.53 -9.76
CA LEU A 40 5.11 9.76 -8.52
C LEU A 40 6.42 9.01 -8.30
N LEU A 41 6.92 9.02 -7.06
CA LEU A 41 8.12 8.30 -6.65
C LEU A 41 7.86 7.61 -5.33
N ALA A 42 8.05 6.29 -5.31
CA ALA A 42 8.03 5.48 -4.10
C ALA A 42 9.25 4.55 -4.05
N VAL A 43 9.57 4.06 -2.88
CA VAL A 43 10.59 3.03 -2.69
C VAL A 43 10.16 2.08 -1.58
N ASP A 44 10.13 0.81 -1.93
CA ASP A 44 9.90 -0.28 -1.01
C ASP A 44 11.06 -1.26 -1.04
N GLN A 45 11.21 -2.01 0.05
CA GLN A 45 12.24 -3.04 0.16
C GLN A 45 11.69 -4.35 0.70
N ILE A 46 12.35 -5.44 0.35
CA ILE A 46 12.14 -6.74 0.97
C ILE A 46 13.43 -7.24 1.63
N VAL A 47 13.25 -7.88 2.77
CA VAL A 47 14.35 -8.49 3.54
C VAL A 47 14.07 -9.98 3.67
N GLY A 48 15.04 -10.79 3.29
CA GLY A 48 14.96 -12.24 3.41
C GLY A 48 14.80 -12.67 4.87
N GLY A 49 13.96 -13.68 5.10
CA GLY A 49 13.61 -14.14 6.44
C GLY A 49 12.56 -13.27 7.15
N LYS A 50 12.21 -12.11 6.58
CA LYS A 50 11.10 -11.26 7.07
C LYS A 50 9.94 -11.20 6.09
N HIS A 51 10.19 -10.83 4.86
CA HIS A 51 9.15 -10.64 3.82
C HIS A 51 8.96 -11.86 2.93
N TYR A 52 9.93 -12.80 2.96
CA TYR A 52 9.86 -14.07 2.28
C TYR A 52 10.75 -15.10 2.99
N TYR A 53 10.44 -16.38 2.85
CA TYR A 53 11.19 -17.45 3.50
C TYR A 53 12.47 -17.80 2.72
N LEU A 54 13.61 -17.78 3.40
CA LEU A 54 14.92 -18.04 2.81
C LEU A 54 15.22 -19.53 2.61
N THR A 55 14.66 -20.38 3.46
CA THR A 55 14.95 -21.83 3.52
C THR A 55 13.78 -22.59 4.14
N GLY A 56 13.81 -23.93 4.03
CA GLY A 56 12.88 -24.81 4.71
C GLY A 56 11.69 -25.23 3.84
N PRO A 57 10.67 -25.89 4.43
CA PRO A 57 9.56 -26.47 3.67
C PRO A 57 8.66 -25.43 2.99
N HIS A 58 8.80 -24.18 3.37
CA HIS A 58 8.08 -23.03 2.79
C HIS A 58 9.01 -22.04 2.10
N GLU A 59 10.22 -22.47 1.71
CA GLU A 59 11.15 -21.61 0.98
C GLU A 59 10.46 -20.95 -0.21
N THR A 60 10.61 -19.63 -0.27
CA THR A 60 9.97 -18.83 -1.32
C THR A 60 10.77 -18.96 -2.62
N PRO A 61 10.14 -19.33 -3.74
CA PRO A 61 10.80 -19.29 -5.03
C PRO A 61 11.38 -17.89 -5.33
N PRO A 62 12.59 -17.82 -5.91
CA PRO A 62 13.20 -16.51 -6.23
C PRO A 62 12.28 -15.61 -7.05
N GLU A 63 11.59 -16.17 -8.04
CA GLU A 63 10.65 -15.44 -8.89
C GLU A 63 9.51 -14.81 -8.07
N ALA A 64 8.99 -15.53 -7.08
CA ALA A 64 7.93 -15.00 -6.21
C ALA A 64 8.44 -13.85 -5.32
N ALA A 65 9.70 -13.93 -4.84
CA ALA A 65 10.32 -12.86 -4.09
C ALA A 65 10.55 -11.61 -4.96
N GLY A 66 11.08 -11.78 -6.17
CA GLY A 66 11.26 -10.68 -7.14
C GLY A 66 9.94 -10.05 -7.55
N ARG A 67 8.92 -10.88 -7.84
CA ARG A 67 7.56 -10.41 -8.12
C ARG A 67 7.00 -9.58 -6.98
N LYS A 68 7.12 -10.07 -5.73
CA LYS A 68 6.65 -9.36 -4.54
C LYS A 68 7.26 -7.97 -4.41
N LEU A 69 8.55 -7.83 -4.66
CA LEU A 69 9.24 -6.55 -4.55
C LEU A 69 8.63 -5.49 -5.48
N LEU A 70 8.38 -5.82 -6.74
CA LEU A 70 7.73 -4.88 -7.66
C LEU A 70 6.25 -4.69 -7.30
N ALA A 71 5.54 -5.75 -6.91
CA ALA A 71 4.11 -5.69 -6.62
C ALA A 71 3.79 -4.71 -5.47
N ARG A 72 4.61 -4.66 -4.43
CA ARG A 72 4.49 -3.70 -3.33
C ARG A 72 4.57 -2.25 -3.83
N ASN A 73 5.59 -1.95 -4.60
CA ASN A 73 5.78 -0.63 -5.19
C ASN A 73 4.66 -0.23 -6.17
N LEU A 74 4.10 -1.19 -6.91
CA LEU A 74 2.92 -0.97 -7.75
C LEU A 74 1.68 -0.61 -6.91
N SER A 75 1.59 -1.14 -5.68
CA SER A 75 0.52 -0.82 -4.73
C SER A 75 0.55 0.65 -4.31
N ASP A 76 1.73 1.22 -4.05
CA ASP A 76 1.91 2.66 -3.77
C ASP A 76 1.41 3.54 -4.92
N ILE A 77 1.77 3.17 -6.16
CA ILE A 77 1.30 3.89 -7.34
C ILE A 77 -0.23 3.78 -7.48
N ALA A 78 -0.79 2.60 -7.19
CA ALA A 78 -2.23 2.38 -7.20
C ALA A 78 -2.95 3.25 -6.17
N ALA A 79 -2.42 3.34 -4.94
CA ALA A 79 -2.94 4.17 -3.86
C ALA A 79 -3.01 5.65 -4.23
N MET A 80 -2.07 6.13 -5.05
CA MET A 80 -2.06 7.50 -5.56
C MET A 80 -2.93 7.70 -6.83
N GLY A 81 -3.62 6.65 -7.33
CA GLY A 81 -4.40 6.69 -8.57
C GLY A 81 -3.56 6.81 -9.83
N GLY A 82 -2.27 6.51 -9.73
CA GLY A 82 -1.28 6.71 -10.77
C GLY A 82 -1.19 5.59 -11.81
N VAL A 83 -0.35 5.84 -12.81
CA VAL A 83 0.07 4.85 -13.81
C VAL A 83 1.57 4.63 -13.63
N PRO A 84 2.03 3.41 -13.33
CA PRO A 84 3.45 3.12 -13.21
C PRO A 84 4.15 3.25 -14.57
N THR A 85 5.45 3.59 -14.58
CA THR A 85 6.20 3.83 -15.83
C THR A 85 7.56 3.16 -15.86
N ALA A 86 8.34 3.29 -14.80
CA ALA A 86 9.70 2.77 -14.75
C ALA A 86 10.11 2.37 -13.33
N CYS A 87 11.14 1.54 -13.21
CA CYS A 87 11.71 1.20 -11.91
C CYS A 87 13.24 1.04 -11.96
N LEU A 88 13.84 1.15 -10.77
CA LEU A 88 15.24 0.88 -10.48
C LEU A 88 15.29 -0.16 -9.35
N LEU A 89 16.09 -1.21 -9.49
CA LEU A 89 16.23 -2.26 -8.48
C LEU A 89 17.65 -2.28 -7.94
N ALA A 90 17.82 -2.07 -6.65
CA ALA A 90 19.09 -2.26 -5.95
C ALA A 90 18.98 -3.47 -5.01
N GLY A 91 19.93 -4.41 -5.12
CA GLY A 91 19.95 -5.62 -4.32
C GLY A 91 21.30 -5.87 -3.65
N ALA A 92 21.27 -6.34 -2.41
CA ALA A 92 22.43 -6.86 -1.71
C ALA A 92 22.07 -8.25 -1.18
N PHE A 93 22.78 -9.28 -1.67
CA PHE A 93 22.42 -10.68 -1.42
C PHE A 93 23.54 -11.43 -0.70
N GLY A 94 23.12 -12.36 0.16
CA GLY A 94 24.02 -13.21 0.91
C GLY A 94 24.69 -14.30 0.06
N PRO A 95 25.73 -14.98 0.57
CA PRO A 95 26.54 -15.92 -0.18
C PRO A 95 25.80 -17.22 -0.59
N ALA A 96 24.60 -17.45 -0.04
CA ALA A 96 23.76 -18.58 -0.44
C ALA A 96 23.00 -18.34 -1.76
N ARG A 97 23.09 -17.13 -2.32
CA ARG A 97 22.41 -16.75 -3.59
C ARG A 97 23.39 -16.86 -4.73
N ASP A 98 23.32 -17.98 -5.47
CA ASP A 98 24.10 -18.19 -6.67
C ASP A 98 23.54 -17.35 -7.85
N PRO A 99 24.29 -17.24 -8.96
CA PRO A 99 23.82 -16.48 -10.12
C PRO A 99 22.46 -16.96 -10.66
N SER A 100 22.16 -18.25 -10.59
CA SER A 100 20.89 -18.78 -11.11
C SER A 100 19.70 -18.37 -10.22
N TRP A 101 19.91 -18.25 -8.91
CA TRP A 101 18.92 -17.72 -7.99
C TRP A 101 18.64 -16.24 -8.31
N LEU A 102 19.70 -15.46 -8.55
CA LEU A 102 19.57 -14.04 -8.89
C LEU A 102 18.82 -13.85 -10.21
N GLU A 103 19.21 -14.60 -11.26
CA GLU A 103 18.51 -14.56 -12.56
C GLU A 103 17.01 -14.81 -12.39
N ARG A 104 16.62 -15.85 -11.67
CA ARG A 104 15.21 -16.18 -11.39
C ARG A 104 14.51 -15.11 -10.56
N PHE A 105 15.20 -14.47 -9.61
CA PHE A 105 14.64 -13.34 -8.86
C PHE A 105 14.30 -12.16 -9.78
N TYR A 106 15.22 -11.82 -10.69
CA TYR A 106 14.98 -10.79 -11.69
C TYR A 106 13.91 -11.21 -12.70
N ASP A 107 13.85 -12.46 -13.11
CA ASP A 107 12.78 -12.98 -14.00
C ASP A 107 11.38 -12.73 -13.42
N GLY A 108 11.20 -12.97 -12.13
CA GLY A 108 9.93 -12.69 -11.46
C GLY A 108 9.57 -11.19 -11.43
N THR A 109 10.58 -10.33 -11.26
CA THR A 109 10.39 -8.87 -11.33
C THR A 109 10.06 -8.42 -12.75
N ILE A 110 10.79 -8.92 -13.75
CA ILE A 110 10.64 -8.57 -15.18
C ILE A 110 9.26 -9.02 -15.68
N ALA A 111 8.85 -10.25 -15.37
CA ALA A 111 7.54 -10.75 -15.78
C ALA A 111 6.38 -9.85 -15.30
N LEU A 112 6.44 -9.39 -14.05
CA LEU A 112 5.45 -8.45 -13.53
C LEU A 112 5.60 -7.05 -14.14
N ALA A 113 6.83 -6.60 -14.40
CA ALA A 113 7.08 -5.32 -15.05
C ALA A 113 6.47 -5.27 -16.46
N ASP A 114 6.61 -6.36 -17.22
CA ASP A 114 6.00 -6.49 -18.55
C ASP A 114 4.47 -6.46 -18.48
N GLU A 115 3.86 -7.14 -17.48
CA GLU A 115 2.40 -7.13 -17.26
C GLU A 115 1.85 -5.70 -17.03
N TYR A 116 2.59 -4.89 -16.27
CA TYR A 116 2.17 -3.53 -15.92
C TYR A 116 2.79 -2.44 -16.81
N ASN A 117 3.50 -2.83 -17.87
CA ASN A 117 4.22 -1.91 -18.77
C ASN A 117 5.22 -0.99 -18.03
N VAL A 118 5.92 -1.54 -17.06
CA VAL A 118 6.97 -0.86 -16.30
C VAL A 118 8.33 -1.17 -16.92
N THR A 119 9.10 -0.15 -17.27
CA THR A 119 10.45 -0.33 -17.77
C THR A 119 11.46 -0.37 -16.64
N MET A 120 12.20 -1.48 -16.47
CA MET A 120 13.36 -1.49 -15.59
C MET A 120 14.51 -0.73 -16.28
N VAL A 121 14.88 0.42 -15.73
CA VAL A 121 15.84 1.35 -16.36
C VAL A 121 17.23 1.29 -15.75
N GLY A 122 17.45 0.43 -14.75
CA GLY A 122 18.75 0.24 -14.12
C GLY A 122 18.63 -0.26 -12.68
N GLY A 123 19.73 -0.21 -11.97
CA GLY A 123 19.82 -0.67 -10.60
C GLY A 123 21.26 -0.81 -10.11
N ASP A 124 21.43 -1.49 -8.99
CA ASP A 124 22.74 -1.78 -8.40
C ASP A 124 22.75 -3.19 -7.79
N LEU A 125 23.90 -3.83 -7.74
CA LEU A 125 24.08 -5.14 -7.15
C LEU A 125 25.29 -5.17 -6.21
N ALA A 126 25.02 -5.55 -4.97
CA ALA A 126 26.03 -5.71 -3.93
C ALA A 126 25.95 -7.11 -3.31
N SER A 127 26.90 -7.42 -2.44
CA SER A 127 26.89 -8.62 -1.61
C SER A 127 26.87 -8.27 -0.13
N THR A 128 26.24 -9.12 0.68
CA THR A 128 26.25 -9.02 2.15
C THR A 128 26.82 -10.30 2.74
N PRO A 129 27.33 -10.27 3.99
CA PRO A 129 27.82 -11.47 4.63
C PRO A 129 26.72 -12.47 5.04
N ASN A 130 25.48 -12.01 5.27
CA ASN A 130 24.43 -12.83 5.88
C ASN A 130 23.06 -12.70 5.21
N ASP A 131 22.51 -11.52 5.12
CA ASP A 131 21.10 -11.29 4.80
C ASP A 131 20.89 -10.92 3.33
N ASP A 132 19.68 -11.14 2.84
CA ASP A 132 19.25 -10.65 1.53
C ASP A 132 18.41 -9.39 1.73
N VAL A 133 18.75 -8.32 1.02
CA VAL A 133 17.96 -7.08 1.00
C VAL A 133 17.84 -6.62 -0.45
N ALA A 134 16.64 -6.35 -0.89
CA ALA A 134 16.41 -5.75 -2.20
C ALA A 134 15.44 -4.57 -2.06
N SER A 135 15.79 -3.45 -2.66
CA SER A 135 14.97 -2.23 -2.71
C SER A 135 14.64 -1.91 -4.16
N LEU A 136 13.42 -1.49 -4.40
CA LEU A 136 12.99 -1.05 -5.72
C LEU A 136 12.42 0.36 -5.60
N THR A 137 12.93 1.26 -6.43
CA THR A 137 12.35 2.59 -6.60
C THR A 137 11.45 2.55 -7.83
N ILE A 138 10.18 2.92 -7.68
CA ILE A 138 9.23 3.01 -8.77
C ILE A 138 8.95 4.47 -9.14
N LEU A 139 8.76 4.70 -10.42
CA LEU A 139 8.26 5.95 -10.97
C LEU A 139 6.89 5.71 -11.58
N GLY A 140 5.99 6.65 -11.34
CA GLY A 140 4.67 6.69 -11.96
C GLY A 140 4.31 8.10 -12.37
N ARG A 141 3.12 8.25 -12.93
CA ARG A 141 2.54 9.55 -13.27
C ARG A 141 1.05 9.58 -12.98
N VAL A 142 0.54 10.75 -12.65
CA VAL A 142 -0.89 11.00 -12.48
C VAL A 142 -1.19 12.44 -12.88
N GLU A 143 -2.37 12.72 -13.42
CA GLU A 143 -2.81 14.10 -13.68
C GLU A 143 -2.87 14.87 -12.34
N ALA A 144 -2.44 16.12 -12.34
CA ALA A 144 -2.30 16.90 -11.10
C ALA A 144 -3.62 17.09 -10.34
N ASP A 145 -4.75 17.08 -11.03
CA ASP A 145 -6.10 17.16 -10.46
C ASP A 145 -6.72 15.81 -10.10
N ARG A 146 -5.99 14.69 -10.32
CA ARG A 146 -6.47 13.32 -10.08
C ARG A 146 -5.68 12.56 -9.02
N VAL A 147 -4.63 13.17 -8.48
CA VAL A 147 -3.81 12.51 -7.45
C VAL A 147 -4.65 12.24 -6.20
N CYS A 148 -4.71 10.98 -5.81
CA CYS A 148 -5.27 10.56 -4.52
C CYS A 148 -4.21 10.69 -3.43
N ARG A 149 -4.64 10.94 -2.20
CA ARG A 149 -3.75 11.12 -1.04
C ARG A 149 -4.37 10.43 0.17
N ARG A 150 -3.57 10.19 1.18
CA ARG A 150 -4.06 9.79 2.51
C ARG A 150 -4.89 10.89 3.16
N SER A 151 -4.65 12.14 2.81
CA SER A 151 -5.40 13.30 3.31
C SER A 151 -6.57 13.64 2.39
N GLY A 152 -7.68 14.16 2.99
CA GLY A 152 -8.84 14.64 2.24
C GLY A 152 -10.14 13.98 2.63
N ALA A 153 -10.12 12.94 3.46
CA ALA A 153 -11.32 12.35 4.03
C ALA A 153 -12.08 13.39 4.89
N ARG A 154 -13.40 13.38 4.81
CA ARG A 154 -14.28 14.37 5.45
C ARG A 154 -15.27 13.68 6.38
N PRO A 155 -15.73 14.34 7.43
CA PRO A 155 -16.85 13.84 8.21
C PRO A 155 -18.08 13.57 7.32
N GLY A 156 -18.64 12.37 7.44
CA GLY A 156 -19.74 11.88 6.59
C GLY A 156 -19.30 10.93 5.49
N ASP A 157 -18.03 10.97 5.06
CA ASP A 157 -17.53 10.03 4.06
C ASP A 157 -17.65 8.58 4.51
N VAL A 158 -17.91 7.70 3.56
CA VAL A 158 -17.89 6.24 3.73
C VAL A 158 -16.49 5.73 3.46
N LEU A 159 -15.96 4.88 4.34
CA LEU A 159 -14.75 4.12 4.07
C LEU A 159 -15.13 2.85 3.32
N LEU A 160 -14.65 2.73 2.10
CA LEU A 160 -14.75 1.52 1.26
C LEU A 160 -13.42 0.79 1.25
N ALA A 161 -13.46 -0.54 1.22
CA ALA A 161 -12.29 -1.40 1.13
C ALA A 161 -12.42 -2.33 -0.09
N THR A 162 -11.36 -2.47 -0.88
CA THR A 162 -11.31 -3.44 -1.98
C THR A 162 -10.95 -4.82 -1.44
N GLY A 163 -11.35 -5.88 -2.14
CA GLY A 163 -10.90 -7.26 -1.94
C GLY A 163 -11.19 -7.85 -0.57
N THR A 164 -10.18 -8.52 0.02
CA THR A 164 -10.30 -9.28 1.28
C THR A 164 -9.04 -9.16 2.12
N PHE A 165 -9.17 -9.29 3.45
CA PHE A 165 -8.14 -8.98 4.43
C PHE A 165 -7.78 -10.16 5.33
N GLY A 166 -6.56 -10.10 5.85
CA GLY A 166 -6.01 -10.98 6.86
C GLY A 166 -5.55 -12.35 6.34
N SER A 167 -4.77 -13.04 7.14
CA SER A 167 -4.14 -14.33 6.81
C SER A 167 -3.24 -14.31 5.56
N SER A 168 -2.73 -13.15 5.16
CA SER A 168 -1.96 -12.97 3.93
C SER A 168 -0.70 -13.85 3.90
N LEU A 169 0.05 -13.88 5.00
CA LEU A 169 1.23 -14.75 5.15
C LEU A 169 0.85 -16.24 5.14
N GLY A 170 -0.16 -16.61 5.91
CA GLY A 170 -0.58 -18.00 6.06
C GLY A 170 -1.15 -18.64 4.80
N THR A 171 -1.73 -17.84 3.90
CA THR A 171 -2.28 -18.29 2.62
C THR A 171 -1.31 -18.15 1.44
N GLY A 172 -0.16 -17.49 1.63
CA GLY A 172 0.77 -17.16 0.56
C GLY A 172 0.32 -15.99 -0.32
N HIS A 173 -0.79 -15.32 0.02
CA HIS A 173 -1.31 -14.17 -0.73
C HIS A 173 -0.26 -13.07 -0.89
N HIS A 174 0.51 -12.79 0.17
CA HIS A 174 1.58 -11.79 0.17
C HIS A 174 2.65 -11.96 -0.93
N LEU A 175 2.75 -13.14 -1.53
CA LEU A 175 3.66 -13.43 -2.64
C LEU A 175 2.99 -13.31 -4.01
N SER A 176 1.64 -13.42 -4.05
CA SER A 176 0.88 -13.58 -5.30
C SER A 176 -0.22 -12.55 -5.52
N PHE A 177 -0.41 -11.59 -4.60
CA PHE A 177 -1.44 -10.57 -4.74
C PHE A 177 -1.33 -9.79 -6.05
N THR A 178 -2.48 -9.30 -6.52
CA THR A 178 -2.57 -8.43 -7.70
C THR A 178 -2.65 -6.98 -7.24
N PRO A 179 -1.65 -6.13 -7.54
CA PRO A 179 -1.71 -4.71 -7.21
C PRO A 179 -2.94 -4.03 -7.81
N ARG A 180 -3.62 -3.21 -7.05
CA ARG A 180 -4.91 -2.59 -7.41
C ARG A 180 -4.77 -1.38 -8.36
N CYS A 181 -3.83 -1.46 -9.32
CA CYS A 181 -3.56 -0.36 -10.25
C CYS A 181 -4.77 0.02 -11.11
N ARG A 182 -5.54 -0.97 -11.60
CA ARG A 182 -6.75 -0.72 -12.41
C ARG A 182 -7.82 -0.03 -11.57
N GLU A 183 -8.03 -0.54 -10.37
CA GLU A 183 -9.01 -0.07 -9.41
C GLU A 183 -8.69 1.33 -8.92
N GLY A 184 -7.47 1.57 -8.46
CA GLY A 184 -6.98 2.88 -8.01
C GLY A 184 -7.05 3.92 -9.13
N ARG A 185 -6.60 3.55 -10.33
CA ARG A 185 -6.68 4.42 -11.50
C ARG A 185 -8.12 4.77 -11.87
N TRP A 186 -9.03 3.80 -11.84
CA TRP A 186 -10.44 4.03 -12.11
C TRP A 186 -11.08 4.98 -11.09
N LEU A 187 -10.82 4.78 -9.80
CA LEU A 187 -11.30 5.66 -8.72
C LEU A 187 -10.81 7.09 -8.91
N ALA A 188 -9.53 7.28 -9.20
CA ALA A 188 -8.93 8.59 -9.43
C ALA A 188 -9.53 9.30 -10.66
N THR A 189 -9.68 8.60 -11.79
CA THR A 189 -10.19 9.19 -13.03
C THR A 189 -11.66 9.58 -12.96
N HIS A 190 -12.46 8.88 -12.15
CA HIS A 190 -13.88 9.20 -11.94
C HIS A 190 -14.10 10.21 -10.80
N GLY A 191 -13.04 10.55 -10.04
CA GLY A 191 -13.08 11.57 -8.99
C GLY A 191 -13.87 11.16 -7.74
N PHE A 192 -14.01 9.85 -7.48
CA PHE A 192 -14.72 9.36 -6.30
C PHE A 192 -13.91 9.48 -5.01
N ALA A 193 -12.58 9.35 -5.08
CA ALA A 193 -11.73 9.27 -3.90
C ALA A 193 -11.46 10.67 -3.30
N HIS A 194 -11.97 10.94 -2.11
CA HIS A 194 -11.56 12.06 -1.28
C HIS A 194 -10.20 11.79 -0.61
N ALA A 195 -9.98 10.55 -0.15
CA ALA A 195 -8.68 10.04 0.30
C ALA A 195 -8.56 8.57 -0.10
N MET A 196 -7.33 8.13 -0.33
CA MET A 196 -7.03 6.75 -0.68
C MET A 196 -5.65 6.37 -0.18
N MET A 197 -5.47 5.12 0.22
CA MET A 197 -4.17 4.48 0.46
C MET A 197 -4.29 2.96 0.32
N ASP A 198 -3.16 2.26 0.24
CA ASP A 198 -3.16 0.80 0.28
C ASP A 198 -3.04 0.27 1.73
N VAL A 199 -3.22 -1.04 1.89
CA VAL A 199 -3.09 -1.74 3.17
C VAL A 199 -1.87 -2.64 3.15
N SER A 200 -0.77 -2.14 3.68
CA SER A 200 0.51 -2.85 3.79
C SER A 200 0.79 -3.36 5.21
N ASP A 201 0.43 -2.59 6.23
CA ASP A 201 0.76 -2.86 7.64
C ASP A 201 -0.43 -3.36 8.47
N GLY A 202 -1.60 -3.42 7.87
CA GLY A 202 -2.87 -3.87 8.45
C GLY A 202 -3.92 -2.79 8.46
N LEU A 203 -5.17 -3.20 8.20
CA LEU A 203 -6.30 -2.30 7.98
C LEU A 203 -6.46 -1.22 9.06
N LEU A 204 -6.31 -1.58 10.34
CA LEU A 204 -6.45 -0.61 11.44
C LEU A 204 -5.34 0.42 11.44
N LEU A 205 -4.09 0.01 11.23
CA LEU A 205 -2.96 0.92 11.23
C LEU A 205 -3.06 1.87 10.03
N ASP A 206 -3.34 1.35 8.84
CA ASP A 206 -3.42 2.15 7.63
C ASP A 206 -4.66 3.06 7.62
N ALA A 207 -5.83 2.59 8.09
CA ALA A 207 -6.98 3.46 8.30
C ALA A 207 -6.70 4.58 9.33
N SER A 208 -5.88 4.32 10.36
CA SER A 208 -5.47 5.35 11.32
C SER A 208 -4.62 6.44 10.66
N ARG A 209 -3.79 6.10 9.67
CA ARG A 209 -3.01 7.05 8.88
C ARG A 209 -3.89 7.97 8.05
N ILE A 210 -4.98 7.45 7.45
CA ILE A 210 -6.01 8.30 6.79
C ILE A 210 -6.64 9.25 7.82
N CYS A 211 -7.02 8.74 8.99
CA CYS A 211 -7.60 9.58 10.05
C CYS A 211 -6.65 10.71 10.47
N GLN A 212 -5.37 10.40 10.66
CA GLN A 212 -4.34 11.37 11.04
C GLN A 212 -4.10 12.40 9.93
N ALA A 213 -3.92 11.97 8.69
CA ALA A 213 -3.66 12.84 7.56
C ALA A 213 -4.85 13.76 7.26
N SER A 214 -6.08 13.30 7.51
CA SER A 214 -7.32 14.04 7.26
C SER A 214 -7.87 14.76 8.51
N GLN A 215 -7.30 14.55 9.71
CA GLN A 215 -7.76 15.12 10.99
C GLN A 215 -9.23 14.79 11.32
N VAL A 216 -9.59 13.52 11.14
CA VAL A 216 -10.94 12.98 11.36
C VAL A 216 -10.89 11.72 12.24
N ALA A 217 -12.03 11.27 12.76
CA ALA A 217 -12.17 9.93 13.33
C ALA A 217 -12.84 9.00 12.32
N LEU A 218 -12.68 7.70 12.51
CA LEU A 218 -13.34 6.64 11.76
C LEU A 218 -14.20 5.81 12.71
N ARG A 219 -15.48 5.67 12.44
CA ARG A 219 -16.31 4.61 13.00
C ARG A 219 -16.23 3.41 12.07
N LEU A 220 -15.51 2.39 12.49
CA LEU A 220 -15.31 1.14 11.76
C LEU A 220 -16.39 0.12 12.18
N ASP A 221 -16.83 -0.67 11.22
CA ASP A 221 -17.58 -1.91 11.45
C ASP A 221 -16.65 -3.12 11.25
N PRO A 222 -16.07 -3.70 12.30
CA PRO A 222 -15.14 -4.81 12.19
C PRO A 222 -15.74 -6.07 11.52
N ASP A 223 -17.03 -6.29 11.67
CA ASP A 223 -17.71 -7.45 11.11
C ASP A 223 -18.02 -7.29 9.61
N ALA A 224 -18.07 -6.06 9.12
CA ALA A 224 -18.23 -5.75 7.70
C ALA A 224 -16.93 -5.94 6.90
N VAL A 225 -15.76 -5.99 7.55
CA VAL A 225 -14.48 -6.18 6.86
C VAL A 225 -14.42 -7.57 6.21
N PRO A 226 -14.25 -7.65 4.88
CA PRO A 226 -14.23 -8.94 4.17
C PRO A 226 -13.00 -9.76 4.57
N ARG A 227 -13.23 -10.97 5.03
CA ARG A 227 -12.15 -11.88 5.46
C ARG A 227 -11.71 -12.76 4.29
N ARG A 228 -10.39 -12.94 4.16
CA ARG A 228 -9.78 -13.70 3.04
C ARG A 228 -10.23 -15.14 2.98
N THR A 229 -10.38 -15.79 4.12
CA THR A 229 -10.87 -17.17 4.22
C THR A 229 -11.92 -17.28 5.31
N PRO A 230 -12.77 -18.34 5.30
CA PRO A 230 -13.69 -18.61 6.41
C PRO A 230 -13.02 -18.78 7.77
N GLN A 231 -11.75 -19.14 7.81
CA GLN A 231 -10.95 -19.34 9.04
C GLN A 231 -10.27 -18.06 9.51
N THR A 232 -10.17 -17.05 8.65
CA THR A 232 -9.59 -15.75 9.02
C THR A 232 -10.47 -15.09 10.08
N THR A 233 -9.89 -14.79 11.24
CA THR A 233 -10.58 -14.08 12.32
C THR A 233 -10.73 -12.59 12.02
N VAL A 234 -11.65 -11.91 12.70
CA VAL A 234 -11.80 -10.46 12.63
C VAL A 234 -10.48 -9.76 13.02
N ALA A 235 -9.83 -10.23 14.09
CA ALA A 235 -8.56 -9.65 14.52
C ALA A 235 -7.47 -9.76 13.45
N GLN A 236 -7.40 -10.86 12.71
CA GLN A 236 -6.49 -11.02 11.59
C GLN A 236 -6.83 -10.11 10.42
N ALA A 237 -8.11 -10.00 10.06
CA ALA A 237 -8.54 -9.11 8.99
C ALA A 237 -8.26 -7.62 9.30
N LEU A 238 -8.21 -7.27 10.58
CA LEU A 238 -7.95 -5.91 11.03
C LEU A 238 -6.45 -5.60 11.21
N GLY A 239 -5.64 -6.60 11.60
CA GLY A 239 -4.27 -6.37 12.06
C GLY A 239 -3.16 -7.08 11.30
N ASP A 240 -3.47 -8.14 10.53
CA ASP A 240 -2.46 -8.76 9.67
C ASP A 240 -2.11 -7.78 8.54
N GLY A 241 -0.84 -7.64 8.21
CA GLY A 241 -0.40 -6.81 7.11
C GLY A 241 -0.29 -7.60 5.79
N GLU A 242 0.26 -6.91 4.79
CA GLU A 242 0.56 -7.45 3.46
C GLU A 242 -0.68 -7.89 2.66
N ASP A 243 -1.80 -7.19 2.83
CA ASP A 243 -3.03 -7.44 2.06
C ASP A 243 -3.01 -6.74 0.69
N TYR A 244 -2.40 -5.55 0.60
CA TYR A 244 -2.26 -4.73 -0.61
C TYR A 244 -3.59 -4.48 -1.33
N GLU A 245 -4.61 -4.27 -0.53
CA GLU A 245 -5.92 -3.78 -0.96
C GLU A 245 -5.99 -2.25 -0.77
N LEU A 246 -6.98 -1.57 -1.37
CA LEU A 246 -7.17 -0.14 -1.21
C LEU A 246 -8.24 0.18 -0.15
N LEU A 247 -7.97 1.20 0.65
CA LEU A 247 -8.93 1.91 1.48
C LEU A 247 -9.26 3.25 0.82
N VAL A 248 -10.53 3.53 0.62
CA VAL A 248 -11.01 4.71 -0.11
C VAL A 248 -12.07 5.44 0.69
N ALA A 249 -11.85 6.72 0.98
CA ALA A 249 -12.87 7.62 1.54
C ALA A 249 -13.67 8.25 0.40
N VAL A 250 -14.98 8.09 0.43
CA VAL A 250 -15.89 8.55 -0.64
C VAL A 250 -17.07 9.28 0.00
N GLY A 251 -17.54 10.37 -0.60
CA GLY A 251 -18.73 11.07 -0.16
C GLY A 251 -19.93 10.14 -0.04
N GLU A 252 -20.80 10.37 0.94
CA GLU A 252 -21.94 9.48 1.21
C GLU A 252 -22.88 9.33 0.00
N GLU A 253 -23.14 10.44 -0.70
CA GLU A 253 -24.02 10.44 -1.88
C GLU A 253 -23.37 9.75 -3.08
N GLU A 254 -22.04 9.84 -3.21
CA GLU A 254 -21.30 9.19 -4.27
C GLU A 254 -21.05 7.69 -4.04
N ALA A 255 -21.05 7.24 -2.77
CA ALA A 255 -20.75 5.85 -2.43
C ALA A 255 -21.74 4.86 -3.06
N GLU A 256 -23.04 5.16 -3.07
CA GLU A 256 -24.05 4.31 -3.72
C GLU A 256 -23.85 4.27 -5.25
N ALA A 257 -23.57 5.42 -5.84
CA ALA A 257 -23.32 5.52 -7.28
C ALA A 257 -22.05 4.77 -7.68
N LEU A 258 -20.99 4.88 -6.87
CA LEU A 258 -19.73 4.15 -7.04
C LEU A 258 -19.97 2.64 -7.00
N LEU A 259 -20.63 2.13 -5.97
CA LEU A 259 -20.92 0.71 -5.82
C LEU A 259 -21.74 0.16 -7.00
N ALA A 260 -22.71 0.94 -7.48
CA ALA A 260 -23.53 0.55 -8.66
C ALA A 260 -22.74 0.56 -9.98
N GLN A 261 -21.70 1.37 -10.09
CA GLN A 261 -20.87 1.52 -11.29
C GLN A 261 -19.56 0.72 -11.23
N TRP A 262 -19.25 0.06 -10.11
CA TRP A 262 -17.98 -0.64 -9.91
C TRP A 262 -17.77 -1.71 -10.99
N PRO A 263 -16.74 -1.55 -11.85
CA PRO A 263 -16.65 -2.41 -13.05
C PRO A 263 -15.85 -3.69 -12.81
N PHE A 264 -15.24 -3.86 -11.62
CA PHE A 264 -14.32 -4.96 -11.33
C PHE A 264 -15.06 -6.07 -10.56
N ALA A 265 -15.73 -6.97 -11.30
CA ALA A 265 -16.51 -8.08 -10.71
C ALA A 265 -15.63 -9.07 -9.93
N ASP A 266 -14.34 -9.13 -10.25
CA ASP A 266 -13.32 -9.97 -9.60
C ASP A 266 -12.75 -9.36 -8.31
N VAL A 267 -13.03 -8.08 -8.06
CA VAL A 267 -12.55 -7.34 -6.87
C VAL A 267 -13.74 -6.72 -6.15
N PRO A 268 -14.25 -7.33 -5.08
CA PRO A 268 -15.33 -6.73 -4.31
C PRO A 268 -14.94 -5.37 -3.73
N LEU A 269 -15.89 -4.45 -3.65
CA LEU A 269 -15.75 -3.16 -2.99
C LEU A 269 -16.79 -3.08 -1.87
N THR A 270 -16.34 -2.97 -0.63
CA THR A 270 -17.18 -3.15 0.56
C THR A 270 -17.15 -1.91 1.46
N PRO A 271 -18.31 -1.35 1.86
CA PRO A 271 -18.37 -0.34 2.90
C PRO A 271 -18.00 -0.96 4.27
N VAL A 272 -16.97 -0.42 4.91
CA VAL A 272 -16.46 -0.95 6.20
C VAL A 272 -16.52 0.06 7.33
N GLY A 273 -16.85 1.33 7.05
CA GLY A 273 -16.92 2.34 8.10
C GLY A 273 -17.38 3.70 7.58
N ARG A 274 -17.38 4.69 8.50
CA ARG A 274 -17.77 6.07 8.21
C ARG A 274 -16.87 7.05 8.96
N PHE A 275 -16.40 8.07 8.29
CA PHE A 275 -15.61 9.14 8.89
C PHE A 275 -16.49 10.10 9.68
N LEU A 276 -15.97 10.57 10.82
CA LEU A 276 -16.66 11.42 11.77
C LEU A 276 -15.83 12.68 12.07
N ALA A 277 -16.50 13.77 12.40
CA ALA A 277 -15.82 14.92 13.00
C ALA A 277 -15.25 14.53 14.37
N ALA A 278 -14.00 14.87 14.63
CA ALA A 278 -13.36 14.62 15.92
C ALA A 278 -12.31 15.70 16.23
N ALA A 279 -12.09 15.92 17.52
CA ALA A 279 -11.02 16.80 17.98
C ALA A 279 -9.64 16.11 17.92
N VAL A 280 -9.61 14.77 17.95
CA VAL A 280 -8.41 13.94 17.89
C VAL A 280 -8.70 12.78 16.93
N PRO A 281 -7.82 12.52 15.94
CA PRO A 281 -7.93 11.36 15.06
C PRO A 281 -7.94 10.07 15.86
N GLN A 282 -8.92 9.20 15.59
CA GLN A 282 -9.04 7.89 16.27
C GLN A 282 -9.95 6.95 15.46
N ILE A 283 -9.89 5.67 15.76
CA ILE A 283 -10.85 4.68 15.26
C ILE A 283 -11.74 4.23 16.43
N VAL A 284 -13.04 4.21 16.21
CA VAL A 284 -14.03 3.76 17.20
C VAL A 284 -14.92 2.67 16.59
N ASP A 285 -15.51 1.84 17.44
CA ASP A 285 -16.53 0.86 17.05
C ASP A 285 -17.92 1.50 16.87
N SER A 286 -18.93 0.67 16.59
CA SER A 286 -20.32 1.09 16.43
C SER A 286 -20.92 1.73 17.68
N THR A 287 -20.35 1.46 18.86
CA THR A 287 -20.79 2.03 20.16
C THR A 287 -20.05 3.34 20.52
N GLY A 288 -19.04 3.71 19.71
CA GLY A 288 -18.19 4.88 19.96
C GLY A 288 -17.00 4.59 20.89
N GLN A 289 -16.74 3.33 21.21
CA GLN A 289 -15.57 2.96 22.03
C GLN A 289 -14.32 2.89 21.13
N PRO A 290 -13.17 3.41 21.60
CA PRO A 290 -11.93 3.35 20.85
C PRO A 290 -11.50 1.90 20.56
N ILE A 291 -11.16 1.63 19.30
CA ILE A 291 -10.51 0.39 18.88
C ILE A 291 -9.00 0.62 18.99
N ALA A 292 -8.30 -0.27 19.71
CA ALA A 292 -6.84 -0.23 19.78
C ALA A 292 -6.25 -0.49 18.38
N VAL A 293 -5.50 0.48 17.86
CA VAL A 293 -4.83 0.34 16.58
C VAL A 293 -3.75 -0.72 16.70
N GLN A 294 -3.83 -1.73 15.84
CA GLN A 294 -2.88 -2.82 15.73
C GLN A 294 -2.43 -2.93 14.27
N GLY A 295 -1.20 -3.32 14.05
CA GLY A 295 -0.60 -3.50 12.74
C GLY A 295 0.86 -3.88 12.89
N TYR A 296 1.54 -4.10 11.77
CA TYR A 296 2.96 -4.40 11.76
C TYR A 296 3.79 -3.12 11.99
N ASP A 297 4.80 -3.20 12.85
CA ASP A 297 5.72 -2.08 13.12
C ASP A 297 7.16 -2.62 13.04
N HIS A 298 7.95 -2.08 12.11
CA HIS A 298 9.33 -2.50 11.88
C HIS A 298 10.28 -2.21 13.04
N LEU A 299 9.89 -1.34 13.98
CA LEU A 299 10.70 -0.94 15.14
C LEU A 299 10.21 -1.49 16.49
N SER A 300 9.16 -2.34 16.48
CA SER A 300 8.59 -2.96 17.69
C SER A 300 9.19 -4.35 17.97
#